data_ee1e96a3f3bd50d305577caa1ba25386
#
_entry.id   ee1e96a3f3bd50d305577caa1ba25386
#
_cell.length_a   1.000
_cell.length_b   1.000
_cell.length_c   1.000
_cell.angle_alpha   90.00
_cell.angle_beta   90.00
_cell.angle_gamma   90.00
#
_symmetry.space_group_name_H-M   'P 1'
#
loop_
_entity.id
_entity.type
_entity.pdbx_description
1 polymer ?
#
loop_
_entity_poly.entity_id
_entity_poly.type
_entity_poly.pdbx_seq_one_letter_code
_entity_poly.pdbx_strand_id
1 'polypeptide(L)'
;MCRQGASVIQTAVLEAMRDASLRAYVVWVPVLPDDLSPAAQEASSLVPDKRASHFWDAEGSLARGFSRVLDLPPGSPAWDVYLTYPPGTRWEKEPPAPPYWQHQLGAAARAPQLNGDTLAAHLRLVLANSPGQGVEHHR
;
A
#
# COMPACT_ATOMS: atom_id res chain seq x y z
N MET A 1 -9.57 -9.26 -6.66
CA MET A 1 -9.22 -8.05 -5.86
C MET A 1 -9.43 -8.32 -4.39
N CYS A 2 -8.50 -7.93 -3.56
CA CYS A 2 -8.58 -8.19 -2.12
C CYS A 2 -9.35 -7.07 -1.39
N ARG A 3 -10.64 -7.28 -1.20
CA ARG A 3 -11.49 -6.29 -0.54
C ARG A 3 -11.25 -6.23 0.96
N GLN A 4 -10.91 -7.38 1.57
CA GLN A 4 -10.67 -7.45 3.01
C GLN A 4 -9.46 -6.60 3.43
N GLY A 5 -8.37 -6.68 2.67
CA GLY A 5 -7.19 -5.88 2.96
C GLY A 5 -7.46 -4.39 2.83
N ALA A 6 -8.22 -3.99 1.81
CA ALA A 6 -8.60 -2.60 1.65
C ALA A 6 -9.41 -2.10 2.85
N SER A 7 -10.32 -2.91 3.37
CA SER A 7 -11.10 -2.55 4.56
C SER A 7 -10.22 -2.39 5.79
N VAL A 8 -9.21 -3.25 5.95
CA VAL A 8 -8.26 -3.14 7.07
C VAL A 8 -7.49 -1.81 6.97
N ILE A 9 -7.03 -1.44 5.78
CA ILE A 9 -6.32 -0.17 5.59
C ILE A 9 -7.23 1.00 5.93
N GLN A 10 -8.48 0.97 5.49
CA GLN A 10 -9.42 2.05 5.78
C GLN A 10 -9.66 2.19 7.28
N THR A 11 -9.96 1.09 7.98
CA THR A 11 -10.38 1.16 9.39
C THR A 11 -9.22 1.25 10.36
N ALA A 12 -8.18 0.43 10.18
CA ALA A 12 -7.09 0.35 11.14
C ALA A 12 -6.00 1.40 10.91
N VAL A 13 -5.89 1.91 9.71
CA VAL A 13 -4.86 2.88 9.36
C VAL A 13 -5.45 4.26 9.13
N LEU A 14 -6.25 4.42 8.08
CA LEU A 14 -6.71 5.76 7.67
C LEU A 14 -7.67 6.38 8.67
N GLU A 15 -8.63 5.64 9.18
CA GLU A 15 -9.57 6.17 10.17
C GLU A 15 -8.92 6.36 11.54
N ALA A 16 -7.98 5.49 11.90
CA ALA A 16 -7.28 5.58 13.17
C ALA A 16 -6.19 6.66 13.18
N MET A 17 -5.65 7.00 12.04
CA MET A 17 -4.56 7.97 11.90
C MET A 17 -5.06 9.19 11.12
N ARG A 18 -5.24 10.30 11.79
CA ARG A 18 -5.81 11.52 11.19
C ARG A 18 -4.75 12.48 10.65
N ASP A 19 -3.50 12.05 10.57
CA ASP A 19 -2.41 12.88 10.08
C ASP A 19 -2.64 13.27 8.61
N ALA A 20 -2.66 14.57 8.34
CA ALA A 20 -2.93 15.10 7.00
C ALA A 20 -1.77 14.86 6.03
N SER A 21 -0.58 14.55 6.53
CA SER A 21 0.58 14.28 5.67
C SER A 21 0.63 12.82 5.20
N LEU A 22 -0.19 11.93 5.78
CA LEU A 22 -0.29 10.55 5.32
C LEU A 22 -0.97 10.50 3.95
N ARG A 23 -0.42 9.70 3.05
CA ARG A 23 -1.00 9.46 1.73
C ARG A 23 -1.07 7.97 1.46
N ALA A 24 -2.13 7.53 0.81
CA ALA A 24 -2.31 6.15 0.41
C ALA A 24 -2.50 6.09 -1.11
N TYR A 25 -1.79 5.18 -1.74
CA TYR A 25 -1.93 4.91 -3.17
C TYR A 25 -2.44 3.47 -3.31
N VAL A 26 -3.67 3.34 -3.76
CA VAL A 26 -4.33 2.03 -3.89
C VAL A 26 -4.32 1.64 -5.35
N VAL A 27 -3.62 0.56 -5.66
CA VAL A 27 -3.53 0.06 -7.03
C VAL A 27 -4.36 -1.20 -7.13
N TRP A 28 -5.39 -1.15 -7.95
CA TRP A 28 -6.27 -2.27 -8.21
C TRP A 28 -5.77 -3.03 -9.43
N VAL A 29 -5.54 -4.32 -9.25
CA VAL A 29 -4.98 -5.20 -10.28
C VAL A 29 -5.97 -6.31 -10.58
N PRO A 30 -6.25 -6.63 -11.86
CA PRO A 30 -7.12 -7.75 -12.18
C PRO A 30 -6.42 -9.06 -11.81
N VAL A 31 -7.00 -9.77 -10.86
CA VAL A 31 -6.48 -11.06 -10.39
C VAL A 31 -7.21 -12.19 -11.08
N LEU A 32 -8.52 -12.03 -11.25
CA LEU A 32 -9.38 -13.00 -11.91
C LEU A 32 -9.82 -12.47 -13.27
N PRO A 33 -10.16 -13.36 -14.23
CA PRO A 33 -10.62 -12.92 -15.54
C PRO A 33 -11.83 -12.00 -15.50
N ASP A 34 -12.63 -12.10 -14.43
CA ASP A 34 -13.84 -11.28 -14.27
C ASP A 34 -13.57 -9.93 -13.63
N ASP A 35 -12.33 -9.66 -13.20
CA ASP A 35 -11.98 -8.36 -12.62
C ASP A 35 -11.90 -7.32 -13.74
N LEU A 36 -12.85 -6.40 -13.74
CA LEU A 36 -12.94 -5.35 -14.73
C LEU A 36 -12.83 -3.98 -14.05
N SER A 37 -12.52 -2.96 -14.84
CA SER A 37 -12.41 -1.60 -14.34
C SER A 37 -13.64 -1.13 -13.55
N PRO A 38 -14.88 -1.42 -13.97
CA PRO A 38 -16.05 -1.06 -13.15
C PRO A 38 -16.04 -1.72 -11.77
N ALA A 39 -15.56 -2.96 -11.69
CA ALA A 39 -15.43 -3.63 -10.39
C ALA A 39 -14.41 -2.94 -9.51
N ALA A 40 -13.33 -2.43 -10.10
CA ALA A 40 -12.33 -1.66 -9.36
C ALA A 40 -12.92 -0.35 -8.84
N GLN A 41 -13.73 0.34 -9.63
CA GLN A 41 -14.41 1.54 -9.19
C GLN A 41 -15.34 1.28 -8.01
N GLU A 42 -16.06 0.19 -8.04
CA GLU A 42 -16.91 -0.21 -6.94
C GLU A 42 -16.08 -0.56 -5.71
N ALA A 43 -15.01 -1.31 -5.89
CA ALA A 43 -14.11 -1.69 -4.78
C ALA A 43 -13.43 -0.48 -4.15
N SER A 44 -13.17 0.57 -4.93
CA SER A 44 -12.51 1.78 -4.40
C SER A 44 -13.35 2.47 -3.33
N SER A 45 -14.66 2.22 -3.30
CA SER A 45 -15.51 2.74 -2.24
C SER A 45 -15.18 2.19 -0.85
N LEU A 46 -14.39 1.11 -0.79
CA LEU A 46 -13.92 0.55 0.48
C LEU A 46 -12.86 1.45 1.14
N VAL A 47 -12.22 2.33 0.39
CA VAL A 47 -11.23 3.26 0.91
C VAL A 47 -11.59 4.68 0.46
N PRO A 48 -12.64 5.27 1.05
CA PRO A 48 -13.14 6.57 0.60
C PRO A 48 -12.37 7.77 1.16
N ASP A 49 -11.32 7.55 1.94
CA ASP A 49 -10.53 8.62 2.54
C ASP A 49 -9.94 9.53 1.46
N LYS A 50 -9.99 10.85 1.69
CA LYS A 50 -9.49 11.85 0.73
C LYS A 50 -7.98 11.77 0.51
N ARG A 51 -7.25 11.20 1.45
CA ARG A 51 -5.81 11.02 1.33
C ARG A 51 -5.44 9.84 0.44
N ALA A 52 -6.43 9.01 0.05
CA ALA A 52 -6.21 7.85 -0.80
C ALA A 52 -6.45 8.20 -2.26
N SER A 53 -5.53 7.80 -3.12
CA SER A 53 -5.65 7.89 -4.57
C SER A 53 -5.75 6.48 -5.14
N HIS A 54 -6.64 6.28 -6.10
CA HIS A 54 -6.92 4.96 -6.65
C HIS A 54 -6.46 4.87 -8.10
N PHE A 55 -5.82 3.76 -8.44
CA PHE A 55 -5.28 3.50 -9.78
C PHE A 55 -5.70 2.10 -10.24
N TRP A 56 -5.82 1.93 -11.53
CA TRP A 56 -6.15 0.66 -12.16
C TRP A 56 -4.98 0.19 -13.02
N ASP A 57 -4.36 -0.93 -12.64
CA ASP A 57 -3.23 -1.52 -13.35
C ASP A 57 -3.74 -2.69 -14.21
N ALA A 58 -4.32 -2.37 -15.36
CA ALA A 58 -5.05 -3.33 -16.19
C ALA A 58 -4.16 -4.49 -16.67
N GLU A 59 -2.90 -4.22 -16.92
CA GLU A 59 -1.98 -5.22 -17.47
C GLU A 59 -1.12 -5.90 -16.40
N GLY A 60 -1.22 -5.45 -15.15
CA GLY A 60 -0.44 -6.01 -14.06
C GLY A 60 1.04 -5.67 -14.10
N SER A 61 1.43 -4.66 -14.88
CA SER A 61 2.84 -4.25 -15.01
C SER A 61 3.44 -3.85 -13.68
N LEU A 62 2.67 -3.10 -12.89
CA LEU A 62 3.10 -2.64 -11.58
C LEU A 62 3.28 -3.81 -10.63
N ALA A 63 2.33 -4.75 -10.64
CA ALA A 63 2.41 -5.94 -9.81
C ALA A 63 3.66 -6.77 -10.13
N ARG A 64 4.01 -6.88 -11.40
CA ARG A 64 5.24 -7.59 -11.80
C ARG A 64 6.50 -6.85 -11.37
N GLY A 65 6.49 -5.51 -11.48
CA GLY A 65 7.61 -4.69 -11.01
C GLY A 65 7.86 -4.87 -9.52
N PHE A 66 6.80 -4.82 -8.73
CA PHE A 66 6.93 -5.04 -7.29
C PHE A 66 7.30 -6.48 -6.93
N SER A 67 6.87 -7.47 -7.71
CA SER A 67 7.30 -8.85 -7.47
C SER A 67 8.81 -9.00 -7.49
N ARG A 68 9.47 -8.30 -8.42
CA ARG A 68 10.93 -8.30 -8.49
C ARG A 68 11.55 -7.58 -7.29
N VAL A 69 11.02 -6.41 -6.97
CA VAL A 69 11.55 -5.59 -5.88
C VAL A 69 11.38 -6.27 -4.51
N LEU A 70 10.28 -6.97 -4.31
CA LEU A 70 9.99 -7.67 -3.06
C LEU A 70 10.58 -9.08 -3.01
N ASP A 71 11.24 -9.50 -4.06
CA ASP A 71 11.86 -10.83 -4.15
C ASP A 71 10.87 -11.96 -3.93
N LEU A 72 9.71 -11.84 -4.57
CA LEU A 72 8.70 -12.89 -4.52
C LEU A 72 9.09 -14.06 -5.44
N PRO A 73 8.57 -15.27 -5.18
CA PRO A 73 8.87 -16.42 -6.05
C PRO A 73 8.51 -16.13 -7.50
N PRO A 74 9.26 -16.70 -8.47
CA PRO A 74 8.96 -16.54 -9.89
C PRO A 74 7.50 -16.88 -10.20
N GLY A 75 6.84 -16.04 -10.97
CA GLY A 75 5.44 -16.24 -11.32
C GLY A 75 4.45 -15.79 -10.26
N SER A 76 4.92 -15.26 -9.12
CA SER A 76 4.05 -14.73 -8.07
C SER A 76 3.92 -13.24 -8.21
N PRO A 77 2.79 -12.71 -8.68
CA PRO A 77 2.60 -11.26 -8.77
C PRO A 77 2.44 -10.66 -7.37
N ALA A 78 2.79 -9.39 -7.25
CA ALA A 78 2.67 -8.67 -5.98
C ALA A 78 1.22 -8.21 -5.78
N TRP A 79 0.34 -9.18 -5.50
CA TRP A 79 -1.03 -8.93 -5.07
C TRP A 79 -1.06 -8.92 -3.55
N ASP A 80 -2.06 -8.28 -2.97
CA ASP A 80 -2.27 -8.31 -1.52
C ASP A 80 -1.01 -7.93 -0.74
N VAL A 81 -0.32 -6.90 -1.20
CA VAL A 81 0.86 -6.36 -0.54
C VAL A 81 0.59 -4.93 -0.08
N TYR A 82 1.17 -4.54 1.03
CA TYR A 82 0.94 -3.26 1.71
C TYR A 82 2.29 -2.67 2.03
N LEU A 83 2.68 -1.67 1.25
CA LEU A 83 4.05 -1.14 1.22
C LEU A 83 4.08 0.23 1.88
N THR A 84 5.10 0.49 2.67
CA THR A 84 5.25 1.78 3.35
C THR A 84 6.54 2.45 2.91
N TYR A 85 6.48 3.76 2.72
CA TYR A 85 7.61 4.56 2.30
C TYR A 85 7.69 5.85 3.10
N PRO A 86 8.90 6.28 3.46
CA PRO A 86 9.06 7.61 4.06
C PRO A 86 8.86 8.71 3.02
N PRO A 87 8.62 9.95 3.47
CA PRO A 87 8.52 11.10 2.55
C PRO A 87 9.82 11.26 1.75
N GLY A 88 9.68 11.72 0.53
CA GLY A 88 10.82 11.95 -0.34
C GLY A 88 11.31 10.73 -1.11
N THR A 89 10.66 9.58 -0.93
CA THR A 89 10.98 8.40 -1.71
C THR A 89 10.73 8.66 -3.18
N ARG A 90 11.68 8.30 -4.02
CA ARG A 90 11.59 8.55 -5.46
C ARG A 90 11.45 7.25 -6.22
N TRP A 91 10.62 7.30 -7.25
CA TRP A 91 10.46 6.23 -8.21
C TRP A 91 11.29 6.57 -9.46
N GLU A 92 12.17 5.67 -9.87
CA GLU A 92 12.95 5.83 -11.09
C GLU A 92 12.52 4.78 -12.10
N LYS A 93 13.44 3.98 -12.61
CA LYS A 93 13.12 2.95 -13.61
C LYS A 93 12.30 1.81 -13.02
N GLU A 94 12.57 1.46 -11.79
CA GLU A 94 11.85 0.42 -11.08
C GLU A 94 11.24 0.98 -9.79
N PRO A 95 10.21 0.31 -9.26
CA PRO A 95 9.65 0.72 -7.97
C PRO A 95 10.72 0.69 -6.89
N PRO A 96 10.75 1.67 -5.99
CA PRO A 96 11.70 1.63 -4.88
C PRO A 96 11.33 0.52 -3.90
N ALA A 97 12.35 -0.12 -3.31
CA ALA A 97 12.12 -1.13 -2.30
C ALA A 97 11.54 -0.48 -1.03
N PRO A 98 10.44 -1.00 -0.49
CA PRO A 98 9.88 -0.44 0.73
C PRO A 98 10.74 -0.83 1.93
N PRO A 99 11.02 0.11 2.87
CA PRO A 99 11.73 -0.24 4.11
C PRO A 99 10.95 -1.20 4.99
N TYR A 100 9.62 -1.20 4.89
CA TYR A 100 8.74 -2.08 5.63
C TYR A 100 7.49 -2.37 4.81
N TRP A 101 7.00 -3.61 4.87
CA TRP A 101 5.78 -3.99 4.18
C TRP A 101 5.14 -5.21 4.83
N GLN A 102 3.86 -5.40 4.58
CA GLN A 102 3.08 -6.55 5.02
C GLN A 102 2.34 -7.15 3.82
N HIS A 103 1.78 -8.34 4.00
CA HIS A 103 1.13 -9.05 2.89
C HIS A 103 0.05 -10.00 3.39
N GLN A 104 -0.74 -10.50 2.43
CA GLN A 104 -1.68 -11.60 2.63
C GLN A 104 -1.35 -12.75 1.66
N LEU A 105 -0.06 -13.04 1.48
CA LEU A 105 0.44 -14.05 0.53
C LEU A 105 0.78 -15.37 1.20
N GLY A 106 0.51 -15.51 2.49
CA GLY A 106 0.84 -16.72 3.23
C GLY A 106 2.33 -17.00 3.25
N ALA A 107 2.72 -18.25 3.01
CA ALA A 107 4.13 -18.65 3.05
C ALA A 107 4.95 -18.17 1.85
N ALA A 108 4.31 -17.56 0.84
CA ALA A 108 5.01 -17.10 -0.35
C ALA A 108 5.93 -15.91 -0.09
N ALA A 109 5.75 -15.19 1.02
CA ALA A 109 6.56 -14.03 1.34
C ALA A 109 7.08 -14.11 2.78
N ARG A 110 8.27 -13.56 2.99
CA ARG A 110 8.92 -13.60 4.32
C ARG A 110 8.52 -12.44 5.21
N ALA A 111 8.00 -11.36 4.65
CA ALA A 111 7.54 -10.22 5.44
C ALA A 111 6.36 -10.60 6.32
N PRO A 112 6.00 -9.79 7.32
CA PRO A 112 4.86 -10.09 8.20
C PRO A 112 3.54 -10.13 7.44
N GLN A 113 2.62 -10.96 7.91
CA GLN A 113 1.24 -10.96 7.44
C GLN A 113 0.57 -9.65 7.80
N LEU A 114 -0.43 -9.26 7.03
CA LEU A 114 -1.17 -8.03 7.27
C LEU A 114 -1.76 -8.01 8.68
N ASN A 115 -1.40 -6.97 9.41
CA ASN A 115 -1.95 -6.65 10.73
C ASN A 115 -2.11 -5.14 10.80
N GLY A 116 -3.35 -4.68 10.83
CA GLY A 116 -3.64 -3.25 10.78
C GLY A 116 -3.01 -2.48 11.92
N ASP A 117 -3.00 -3.04 13.13
CA ASP A 117 -2.48 -2.35 14.30
C ASP A 117 -0.95 -2.17 14.20
N THR A 118 -0.22 -3.21 13.80
CA THR A 118 1.24 -3.10 13.65
C THR A 118 1.61 -2.22 12.46
N LEU A 119 0.84 -2.25 11.40
CA LEU A 119 1.06 -1.38 10.25
C LEU A 119 0.86 0.09 10.65
N ALA A 120 -0.20 0.38 11.38
CA ALA A 120 -0.46 1.73 11.88
C ALA A 120 0.63 2.19 12.83
N ALA A 121 1.09 1.32 13.72
CA ALA A 121 2.17 1.65 14.64
C ALA A 121 3.47 1.99 13.89
N HIS A 122 3.78 1.23 12.85
CA HIS A 122 4.94 1.52 12.01
C HIS A 122 4.80 2.88 11.31
N LEU A 123 3.65 3.16 10.76
CA LEU A 123 3.42 4.44 10.08
C LEU A 123 3.53 5.62 11.04
N ARG A 124 3.07 5.46 12.28
CA ARG A 124 3.24 6.51 13.29
C ARG A 124 4.70 6.82 13.54
N LEU A 125 5.55 5.78 13.57
CA LEU A 125 6.99 5.98 13.72
C LEU A 125 7.59 6.71 12.52
N VAL A 126 7.18 6.37 11.31
CA VAL A 126 7.65 7.03 10.10
C VAL A 126 7.24 8.50 10.11
N LEU A 127 6.00 8.80 10.46
CA LEU A 127 5.51 10.17 10.51
C LEU A 127 6.22 10.98 11.60
N ALA A 128 6.45 10.38 12.76
CA ALA A 128 7.13 11.06 13.87
C ALA A 128 8.58 11.41 13.52
N ASN A 129 9.22 10.60 12.68
CA ASN A 129 10.62 10.80 12.29
C ASN A 129 10.76 11.55 10.97
N SER A 130 9.66 12.06 10.41
CA SER A 130 9.68 12.76 9.15
C SER A 130 10.35 14.14 9.31
N PRO A 131 11.34 14.48 8.46
CA PRO A 131 12.02 15.78 8.55
C PRO A 131 11.07 16.97 8.38
N GLY A 132 10.02 16.82 7.59
CA GLY A 132 9.05 17.89 7.37
C GLY A 132 8.32 18.30 8.62
N GLN A 133 8.05 17.37 9.52
CA GLN A 133 7.37 17.67 10.78
C GLN A 133 8.25 18.49 11.73
N GLY A 134 9.53 18.15 11.76
CA GLY A 134 10.46 18.92 12.58
C GLY A 134 10.56 20.36 12.15
N VAL A 135 10.54 20.61 10.86
CA VAL A 135 10.59 21.97 10.32
C VAL A 135 9.37 22.78 10.73
N GLU A 136 8.19 22.17 10.70
CA GLU A 136 6.97 22.87 11.06
C GLU A 136 6.97 23.35 12.51
N HIS A 137 7.57 22.58 13.40
CA HIS A 137 7.58 22.92 14.82
C HIS A 137 8.49 24.08 15.17
N HIS A 138 9.32 24.51 14.26
CA HIS A 138 10.24 25.63 14.49
C HIS A 138 9.72 26.95 13.95
N ARG A 139 8.48 27.00 13.56
CA ARG A 139 7.87 28.22 13.03
C ARG A 139 6.74 28.77 13.92
#